data_7f67b8c6c86e960c3492acd042c99978
#
_entry.id   7f67b8c6c86e960c3492acd042c99978
#
_cell.length_a   1.000
_cell.length_b   1.000
_cell.length_c   1.000
_cell.angle_alpha   90.00
_cell.angle_beta   90.00
_cell.angle_gamma   90.00
#
_symmetry.space_group_name_H-M   'P 1'
#
loop_
_entity.id
_entity.type
_entity.pdbx_description
1 polymer ?
#
loop_
_entity_poly.entity_id
_entity_poly.type
_entity_poly.pdbx_seq_one_letter_code
_entity_poly.pdbx_strand_id
1 'polypeptide(L)'
;MGNDTQKPARWSYTAEDFLESTAPYEELEKCNGDPFLQQRMIEAMSKYAASIGFRGLKLMYKRYQQSIRTSQGAYIGENPTNFENQPIELDAGKWEADDSGVRRSDGFGDAVACPHPILPVERLVNIDTGEEKLRLAFRKGAIWRKIIVSKVILANANKVTELAGCGVAVTSQNARAFVEYISDIENLNYDVIPERKSIGRFGYIPDEGFSPFVDGLIFDGDASFAAMFQTVRSHGSEAKWLDIAAEVRAMSTTAKIILAASFSSVLL
;
A
#
# COMPACT_ATOMS: atom_id res chain seq x y z
N MET A 1 -19.34 -35.79 43.37
CA MET A 1 -18.79 -36.25 42.09
C MET A 1 -17.90 -35.15 41.57
N GLY A 2 -16.83 -35.34 41.62
CA GLY A 2 -15.40 -35.32 41.49
C GLY A 2 -14.95 -34.16 40.65
N ASN A 3 -14.47 -33.10 41.33
CA ASN A 3 -13.61 -32.08 40.70
C ASN A 3 -12.24 -32.72 40.39
N ASP A 4 -12.02 -33.13 39.15
CA ASP A 4 -10.70 -33.49 38.64
C ASP A 4 -9.93 -32.20 38.39
N THR A 5 -9.34 -31.63 39.43
CA THR A 5 -8.30 -30.64 39.36
C THR A 5 -7.07 -31.32 38.79
N GLN A 6 -6.89 -31.27 37.48
CA GLN A 6 -5.60 -31.57 36.83
C GLN A 6 -4.52 -30.76 37.54
N LYS A 7 -3.69 -31.46 38.33
CA LYS A 7 -2.48 -30.90 38.89
C LYS A 7 -1.60 -30.42 37.72
N PRO A 8 -1.10 -29.18 37.76
CA PRO A 8 -0.21 -28.72 36.72
C PRO A 8 1.02 -29.64 36.65
N ALA A 9 1.41 -30.00 35.43
CA ALA A 9 2.63 -30.74 35.15
C ALA A 9 3.81 -30.07 35.88
N ARG A 10 4.64 -30.91 36.56
CA ARG A 10 5.79 -30.42 37.31
C ARG A 10 6.87 -30.00 36.33
N TRP A 11 7.00 -28.68 36.08
CA TRP A 11 8.09 -28.15 35.26
C TRP A 11 9.44 -28.45 35.91
N SER A 12 10.44 -28.75 35.10
CA SER A 12 11.79 -29.05 35.53
C SER A 12 12.82 -28.02 35.02
N TYR A 13 12.36 -26.80 34.77
CA TYR A 13 13.22 -25.72 34.27
C TYR A 13 14.09 -25.15 35.40
N THR A 14 15.32 -24.74 35.02
CA THR A 14 16.23 -23.96 35.86
C THR A 14 16.07 -22.45 35.61
N ALA A 15 16.67 -21.60 36.44
CA ALA A 15 16.64 -20.15 36.23
C ALA A 15 17.35 -19.75 34.92
N GLU A 16 18.37 -20.53 34.50
CA GLU A 16 19.10 -20.34 33.25
C GLU A 16 18.24 -20.68 32.03
N ASP A 17 17.38 -21.70 32.12
CA ASP A 17 16.47 -22.06 31.02
C ASP A 17 15.51 -20.92 30.65
N PHE A 18 15.16 -20.06 31.60
CA PHE A 18 14.34 -18.87 31.32
C PHE A 18 15.13 -17.72 30.67
N LEU A 19 16.46 -17.78 30.65
CA LEU A 19 17.31 -16.77 30.01
C LEU A 19 17.89 -17.24 28.68
N GLU A 20 18.17 -18.55 28.56
CA GLU A 20 18.92 -19.10 27.44
C GLU A 20 18.10 -20.01 26.52
N SER A 21 16.88 -20.42 26.93
CA SER A 21 16.03 -21.34 26.17
C SER A 21 14.66 -20.76 25.86
N THR A 22 14.11 -21.12 24.69
CA THR A 22 12.74 -20.78 24.29
C THR A 22 11.69 -21.75 24.84
N ALA A 23 12.09 -22.94 25.28
CA ALA A 23 11.20 -24.03 25.70
C ALA A 23 10.14 -23.64 26.75
N PRO A 24 10.45 -22.86 27.82
CA PRO A 24 9.42 -22.43 28.78
C PRO A 24 8.35 -21.54 28.16
N TYR A 25 8.72 -20.74 27.16
CA TYR A 25 7.81 -19.79 26.49
C TYR A 25 6.98 -20.48 25.42
N GLU A 26 7.53 -21.47 24.71
CA GLU A 26 6.78 -22.31 23.76
C GLU A 26 5.68 -23.09 24.45
N GLU A 27 5.91 -23.51 25.70
CA GLU A 27 4.88 -24.20 26.48
C GLU A 27 3.70 -23.29 26.83
N LEU A 28 3.96 -22.00 27.08
CA LEU A 28 2.92 -21.00 27.30
C LEU A 28 2.13 -20.71 26.01
N GLU A 29 2.79 -20.75 24.85
CA GLU A 29 2.15 -20.53 23.54
C GLU A 29 1.20 -21.67 23.16
N LYS A 30 1.43 -22.91 23.60
CA LYS A 30 0.49 -24.04 23.35
C LYS A 30 -0.92 -23.80 23.89
N CYS A 31 -1.06 -22.86 24.83
CA CYS A 31 -2.33 -22.49 25.43
C CYS A 31 -2.98 -21.24 24.78
N ASN A 32 -2.42 -20.71 23.68
CA ASN A 32 -2.82 -19.43 23.08
C ASN A 32 -4.24 -19.44 22.49
N GLY A 33 -4.89 -20.59 22.35
CA GLY A 33 -6.28 -20.71 21.91
C GLY A 33 -7.35 -20.44 22.98
N ASP A 34 -6.97 -20.39 24.27
CA ASP A 34 -7.87 -20.13 25.39
C ASP A 34 -7.27 -19.07 26.34
N PRO A 35 -7.77 -17.82 26.32
CA PRO A 35 -7.23 -16.73 27.12
C PRO A 35 -7.22 -16.99 28.63
N PHE A 36 -8.21 -17.71 29.15
CA PHE A 36 -8.29 -18.02 30.57
C PHE A 36 -7.29 -19.10 30.98
N LEU A 37 -7.11 -20.11 30.13
CA LEU A 37 -6.11 -21.15 30.35
C LEU A 37 -4.70 -20.54 30.26
N GLN A 38 -4.46 -19.72 29.28
CA GLN A 38 -3.18 -19.01 29.08
C GLN A 38 -2.82 -18.15 30.29
N GLN A 39 -3.77 -17.35 30.81
CA GLN A 39 -3.53 -16.50 31.99
C GLN A 39 -3.19 -17.35 33.23
N ARG A 40 -3.88 -18.46 33.44
CA ARG A 40 -3.58 -19.38 34.53
C ARG A 40 -2.19 -20.01 34.40
N MET A 41 -1.80 -20.39 33.17
CA MET A 41 -0.48 -20.97 32.91
C MET A 41 0.62 -19.96 33.16
N ILE A 42 0.46 -18.70 32.70
CA ILE A 42 1.40 -17.61 32.96
C ILE A 42 1.58 -17.36 34.44
N GLU A 43 0.48 -17.35 35.22
CA GLU A 43 0.55 -17.14 36.67
C GLU A 43 1.22 -18.31 37.38
N ALA A 44 0.88 -19.55 37.01
CA ALA A 44 1.47 -20.75 37.59
C ALA A 44 2.98 -20.83 37.30
N MET A 45 3.37 -20.60 36.03
CA MET A 45 4.78 -20.60 35.64
C MET A 45 5.56 -19.42 36.24
N SER A 46 4.92 -18.25 36.43
CA SER A 46 5.53 -17.12 37.15
C SER A 46 5.83 -17.44 38.61
N LYS A 47 4.92 -18.15 39.29
CA LYS A 47 5.15 -18.62 40.68
C LYS A 47 6.27 -19.64 40.74
N TYR A 48 6.31 -20.58 39.79
CA TYR A 48 7.37 -21.56 39.68
C TYR A 48 8.74 -20.89 39.42
N ALA A 49 8.82 -20.02 38.42
CA ALA A 49 10.04 -19.26 38.07
C ALA A 49 10.55 -18.44 39.28
N ALA A 50 9.64 -17.80 40.04
CA ALA A 50 10.01 -17.04 41.22
C ALA A 50 10.56 -17.98 42.33
N SER A 51 10.07 -19.22 42.47
CA SER A 51 10.57 -20.19 43.46
C SER A 51 12.00 -20.66 43.20
N ILE A 52 12.45 -20.60 41.94
CA ILE A 52 13.82 -20.94 41.51
C ILE A 52 14.71 -19.69 41.28
N GLY A 53 14.24 -18.49 41.69
CA GLY A 53 15.01 -17.26 41.67
C GLY A 53 14.83 -16.38 40.42
N PHE A 54 13.99 -16.78 39.46
CA PHE A 54 13.74 -15.99 38.26
C PHE A 54 12.43 -15.17 38.35
N ARG A 55 12.53 -13.83 38.34
CA ARG A 55 11.39 -12.90 38.52
C ARG A 55 10.95 -12.17 37.23
N GLY A 56 11.59 -12.48 36.09
CA GLY A 56 11.39 -11.76 34.83
C GLY A 56 10.44 -12.42 33.83
N LEU A 57 9.71 -13.51 34.19
CA LEU A 57 8.99 -14.36 33.23
C LEU A 57 8.02 -13.57 32.35
N LYS A 58 7.16 -12.73 32.90
CA LYS A 58 6.16 -11.98 32.12
C LYS A 58 6.80 -11.04 31.10
N LEU A 59 7.92 -10.40 31.46
CA LEU A 59 8.65 -9.52 30.57
C LEU A 59 9.34 -10.31 29.45
N MET A 60 9.98 -11.42 29.80
CA MET A 60 10.66 -12.29 28.82
C MET A 60 9.65 -12.99 27.91
N TYR A 61 8.51 -13.44 28.43
CA TYR A 61 7.45 -13.99 27.60
C TYR A 61 6.90 -12.97 26.60
N LYS A 62 6.69 -11.72 27.03
CA LYS A 62 6.31 -10.63 26.12
C LYS A 62 7.37 -10.40 25.03
N ARG A 63 8.65 -10.42 25.37
CA ARG A 63 9.75 -10.31 24.41
C ARG A 63 9.80 -11.50 23.45
N TYR A 64 9.58 -12.70 23.97
CA TYR A 64 9.51 -13.92 23.17
C TYR A 64 8.35 -13.87 22.18
N GLN A 65 7.14 -13.49 22.61
CA GLN A 65 6.00 -13.26 21.71
C GLN A 65 6.31 -12.20 20.64
N GLN A 66 7.01 -11.14 21.03
CA GLN A 66 7.43 -10.10 20.10
C GLN A 66 8.49 -10.62 19.11
N SER A 67 9.42 -11.47 19.55
CA SER A 67 10.43 -12.08 18.66
C SER A 67 9.80 -13.08 17.68
N ILE A 68 8.81 -13.88 18.13
CA ILE A 68 8.04 -14.76 17.22
C ILE A 68 7.29 -13.95 16.18
N ARG A 69 6.59 -12.90 16.59
CA ARG A 69 5.88 -12.00 15.68
C ARG A 69 6.83 -11.30 14.71
N THR A 70 8.01 -10.89 15.17
CA THR A 70 9.05 -10.30 14.32
C THR A 70 9.69 -11.35 13.39
N SER A 71 9.90 -12.58 13.88
CA SER A 71 10.39 -13.68 13.03
C SER A 71 9.32 -14.21 12.08
N GLN A 72 8.05 -14.21 12.48
CA GLN A 72 6.93 -14.53 11.60
C GLN A 72 6.66 -13.39 10.60
N GLY A 73 6.99 -12.13 10.96
CA GLY A 73 7.02 -11.00 10.02
C GLY A 73 8.25 -10.98 9.11
N ALA A 74 9.31 -11.71 9.44
CA ALA A 74 10.50 -11.90 8.61
C ALA A 74 10.49 -13.24 7.84
N TYR A 75 9.63 -14.18 8.22
CA TYR A 75 9.35 -15.40 7.48
C TYR A 75 8.03 -15.20 6.74
N ILE A 76 8.13 -14.87 5.53
CA ILE A 76 7.27 -14.95 4.38
C ILE A 76 6.29 -16.13 4.50
N GLY A 77 5.31 -16.00 5.34
CA GLY A 77 4.01 -16.59 5.09
C GLY A 77 3.31 -15.51 4.28
N GLU A 78 3.04 -15.77 3.03
CA GLU A 78 2.22 -14.90 2.20
C GLU A 78 1.00 -14.47 3.03
N ASN A 79 0.99 -13.21 3.44
CA ASN A 79 -0.17 -12.59 4.08
C ASN A 79 -0.86 -11.72 3.03
N PRO A 80 -1.66 -12.33 2.12
CA PRO A 80 -2.25 -11.61 1.01
C PRO A 80 -3.29 -10.62 1.51
N THR A 81 -3.37 -9.48 0.83
CA THR A 81 -4.52 -8.59 0.98
C THR A 81 -5.80 -9.35 0.62
N ASN A 82 -6.83 -9.23 1.45
CA ASN A 82 -8.08 -9.97 1.31
C ASN A 82 -9.29 -9.02 1.23
N PHE A 83 -9.32 -8.20 0.19
CA PHE A 83 -10.44 -7.31 -0.07
C PHE A 83 -11.36 -7.90 -1.14
N GLU A 84 -12.65 -7.80 -0.96
CA GLU A 84 -13.63 -8.23 -1.95
C GLU A 84 -13.44 -7.49 -3.29
N ASN A 85 -13.33 -8.23 -4.40
CA ASN A 85 -13.12 -7.70 -5.75
C ASN A 85 -11.91 -6.73 -5.86
N GLN A 86 -10.83 -7.01 -5.15
CA GLN A 86 -9.60 -6.21 -5.22
C GLN A 86 -8.99 -6.21 -6.63
N PRO A 87 -8.46 -5.07 -7.08
CA PRO A 87 -7.88 -4.96 -8.43
C PRO A 87 -6.54 -5.69 -8.59
N ILE A 88 -5.84 -5.95 -7.50
CA ILE A 88 -4.57 -6.68 -7.44
C ILE A 88 -4.45 -7.32 -6.06
N GLU A 89 -3.81 -8.48 -5.98
CA GLU A 89 -3.45 -9.13 -4.73
C GLU A 89 -2.00 -8.81 -4.38
N LEU A 90 -1.77 -8.37 -3.16
CA LEU A 90 -0.46 -7.96 -2.66
C LEU A 90 -0.16 -8.64 -1.33
N ASP A 91 1.12 -8.82 -1.01
CA ASP A 91 1.54 -9.21 0.32
C ASP A 91 1.40 -8.02 1.28
N ALA A 92 0.56 -8.17 2.29
CA ALA A 92 0.31 -7.15 3.31
C ALA A 92 1.36 -7.15 4.45
N GLY A 93 2.27 -8.13 4.47
CA GLY A 93 3.33 -8.25 5.48
C GLY A 93 2.78 -8.30 6.91
N LYS A 94 3.10 -7.29 7.70
CA LYS A 94 2.65 -7.19 9.11
C LYS A 94 1.23 -6.61 9.27
N TRP A 95 0.57 -6.22 8.18
CA TRP A 95 -0.74 -5.59 8.20
C TRP A 95 -1.85 -6.60 7.95
N GLU A 96 -2.93 -6.49 8.69
CA GLU A 96 -4.21 -7.13 8.36
C GLU A 96 -4.96 -6.22 7.41
N ALA A 97 -5.15 -6.67 6.16
CA ALA A 97 -5.76 -5.91 5.09
C ALA A 97 -6.99 -6.67 4.56
N ASP A 98 -8.16 -6.35 5.10
CA ASP A 98 -9.45 -6.97 4.79
C ASP A 98 -10.56 -5.93 4.57
N ASP A 99 -11.77 -6.38 4.31
CA ASP A 99 -12.91 -5.50 4.03
C ASP A 99 -13.28 -4.54 5.17
N SER A 100 -12.82 -4.80 6.39
CA SER A 100 -12.98 -3.87 7.52
C SER A 100 -11.93 -2.76 7.54
N GLY A 101 -10.94 -2.82 6.64
CA GLY A 101 -9.88 -1.83 6.49
C GLY A 101 -8.48 -2.42 6.65
N VAL A 102 -7.54 -1.55 6.98
CA VAL A 102 -6.12 -1.91 7.17
C VAL A 102 -5.70 -1.56 8.58
N ARG A 103 -5.20 -2.55 9.30
CA ARG A 103 -4.80 -2.43 10.70
C ARG A 103 -3.58 -3.28 11.01
N ARG A 104 -2.93 -2.98 12.11
CA ARG A 104 -1.84 -3.76 12.68
C ARG A 104 -2.01 -3.84 14.19
N SER A 105 -1.89 -5.06 14.73
CA SER A 105 -1.79 -5.29 16.17
C SER A 105 -0.34 -5.61 16.52
N ASP A 106 0.37 -4.70 17.19
CA ASP A 106 1.79 -4.87 17.53
C ASP A 106 2.06 -5.13 19.02
N GLY A 107 1.00 -5.45 19.78
CA GLY A 107 1.09 -5.73 21.22
C GLY A 107 1.25 -4.48 22.10
N PHE A 108 1.40 -3.29 21.53
CA PHE A 108 1.37 -1.99 22.21
C PHE A 108 0.06 -1.24 21.98
N GLY A 109 -0.80 -1.75 21.11
CA GLY A 109 -2.09 -1.22 20.72
C GLY A 109 -2.39 -1.52 19.26
N ASP A 110 -3.66 -1.36 18.89
CA ASP A 110 -4.09 -1.52 17.51
C ASP A 110 -3.83 -0.22 16.75
N ALA A 111 -3.01 -0.27 15.71
CA ALA A 111 -2.82 0.84 14.80
C ALA A 111 -3.69 0.64 13.55
N VAL A 112 -4.67 1.51 13.37
CA VAL A 112 -5.52 1.54 12.17
C VAL A 112 -4.86 2.45 11.14
N ALA A 113 -4.40 1.89 10.02
CA ALA A 113 -3.87 2.67 8.90
C ALA A 113 -5.00 3.31 8.10
N CYS A 114 -6.04 2.53 7.77
CA CYS A 114 -7.20 3.03 7.06
C CYS A 114 -8.45 2.21 7.46
N PRO A 115 -9.59 2.85 7.79
CA PRO A 115 -10.81 2.13 8.18
C PRO A 115 -11.63 1.62 6.97
N HIS A 116 -11.06 1.56 5.81
CA HIS A 116 -11.64 0.96 4.61
C HIS A 116 -10.53 0.38 3.71
N PRO A 117 -10.86 -0.54 2.78
CA PRO A 117 -9.92 -1.11 1.82
C PRO A 117 -9.17 -0.05 1.02
N ILE A 118 -7.85 -0.16 0.98
CA ILE A 118 -6.96 0.68 0.18
C ILE A 118 -5.66 -0.06 -0.12
N LEU A 119 -5.15 0.06 -1.36
CA LEU A 119 -3.88 -0.54 -1.78
C LEU A 119 -3.28 0.22 -2.97
N PRO A 120 -1.95 0.21 -3.15
CA PRO A 120 -1.30 0.68 -4.37
C PRO A 120 -1.54 -0.33 -5.50
N VAL A 121 -1.87 0.16 -6.70
CA VAL A 121 -2.19 -0.69 -7.85
C VAL A 121 -1.27 -0.45 -9.04
N GLU A 122 -0.62 0.69 -9.13
CA GLU A 122 0.34 1.01 -10.18
C GLU A 122 1.37 2.04 -9.67
N ARG A 123 2.60 1.90 -10.12
CA ARG A 123 3.65 2.92 -10.01
C ARG A 123 3.69 3.71 -11.30
N LEU A 124 3.63 5.02 -11.21
CA LEU A 124 3.68 5.92 -12.35
C LEU A 124 5.01 6.66 -12.35
N VAL A 125 5.72 6.60 -13.48
CA VAL A 125 6.96 7.34 -13.69
C VAL A 125 6.71 8.37 -14.79
N ASN A 126 6.81 9.66 -14.43
CA ASN A 126 6.62 10.75 -15.37
C ASN A 126 7.81 10.83 -16.33
N ILE A 127 7.55 10.72 -17.62
CA ILE A 127 8.61 10.64 -18.65
C ILE A 127 9.36 11.97 -18.86
N ASP A 128 8.76 13.11 -18.50
CA ASP A 128 9.40 14.42 -18.64
C ASP A 128 10.26 14.78 -17.41
N THR A 129 9.78 14.43 -16.21
CA THR A 129 10.39 14.89 -14.95
C THR A 129 11.09 13.78 -14.17
N GLY A 130 10.79 12.53 -14.47
CA GLY A 130 11.22 11.38 -13.65
C GLY A 130 10.53 11.28 -12.29
N GLU A 131 9.52 12.13 -12.01
CA GLU A 131 8.78 12.08 -10.75
C GLU A 131 7.96 10.79 -10.66
N GLU A 132 8.04 10.15 -9.51
CA GLU A 132 7.24 8.96 -9.22
C GLU A 132 5.96 9.31 -8.46
N LYS A 133 4.85 8.70 -8.90
CA LYS A 133 3.55 8.75 -8.24
C LYS A 133 3.01 7.35 -8.06
N LEU A 134 2.15 7.14 -7.06
CA LEU A 134 1.39 5.91 -6.89
C LEU A 134 -0.06 6.11 -7.30
N ARG A 135 -0.60 5.15 -8.02
CA ARG A 135 -2.05 5.03 -8.17
C ARG A 135 -2.57 4.14 -7.06
N LEU A 136 -3.34 4.74 -6.15
CA LEU A 136 -4.01 4.03 -5.07
C LEU A 136 -5.43 3.67 -5.50
N ALA A 137 -5.84 2.43 -5.23
CA ALA A 137 -7.24 2.03 -5.28
C ALA A 137 -7.79 1.96 -3.87
N PHE A 138 -8.97 2.51 -3.65
CA PHE A 138 -9.68 2.44 -2.37
C PHE A 138 -11.15 2.18 -2.58
N ARG A 139 -11.80 1.55 -1.59
CA ARG A 139 -13.21 1.20 -1.66
C ARG A 139 -13.98 1.79 -0.49
N LYS A 140 -15.05 2.50 -0.82
CA LYS A 140 -16.12 2.86 0.13
C LYS A 140 -17.44 2.36 -0.45
N GLY A 141 -18.12 1.51 0.31
CA GLY A 141 -19.25 0.75 -0.21
C GLY A 141 -18.81 -0.33 -1.19
N ALA A 142 -19.50 -0.49 -2.32
CA ALA A 142 -19.27 -1.56 -3.28
C ALA A 142 -18.31 -1.20 -4.42
N ILE A 143 -17.85 0.05 -4.54
CA ILE A 143 -17.14 0.54 -5.72
C ILE A 143 -15.70 0.91 -5.39
N TRP A 144 -14.77 0.30 -6.12
CA TRP A 144 -13.36 0.70 -6.12
C TRP A 144 -13.16 2.00 -6.90
N ARG A 145 -12.49 2.96 -6.28
CA ARG A 145 -12.08 4.23 -6.87
C ARG A 145 -10.57 4.29 -6.94
N LYS A 146 -10.04 5.01 -7.93
CA LYS A 146 -8.59 5.17 -8.11
C LYS A 146 -8.22 6.65 -8.02
N ILE A 147 -7.10 6.94 -7.36
CA ILE A 147 -6.49 8.27 -7.29
C ILE A 147 -5.00 8.16 -7.58
N ILE A 148 -4.40 9.20 -8.16
CA ILE A 148 -2.96 9.31 -8.38
C ILE A 148 -2.42 10.28 -7.33
N VAL A 149 -1.38 9.85 -6.61
CA VAL A 149 -0.80 10.60 -5.50
C VAL A 149 0.71 10.63 -5.64
N SER A 150 1.32 11.83 -5.48
CA SER A 150 2.77 11.98 -5.45
C SER A 150 3.37 11.26 -4.24
N LYS A 151 4.51 10.59 -4.43
CA LYS A 151 5.24 9.93 -3.33
C LYS A 151 5.65 10.91 -2.23
N VAL A 152 5.85 12.19 -2.57
CA VAL A 152 6.13 13.25 -1.56
C VAL A 152 4.98 13.46 -0.59
N ILE A 153 3.73 13.29 -1.05
CA ILE A 153 2.54 13.34 -0.18
C ILE A 153 2.48 12.08 0.68
N LEU A 154 2.67 10.92 0.06
CA LEU A 154 2.59 9.61 0.72
C LEU A 154 3.68 9.37 1.75
N ALA A 155 4.84 10.01 1.61
CA ALA A 155 5.94 9.91 2.56
C ALA A 155 5.81 10.87 3.77
N ASN A 156 4.78 11.72 3.82
CA ASN A 156 4.65 12.75 4.85
C ASN A 156 3.31 12.67 5.58
N ALA A 157 3.36 12.34 6.88
CA ALA A 157 2.16 12.19 7.71
C ALA A 157 1.28 13.45 7.81
N ASN A 158 1.85 14.65 7.64
CA ASN A 158 1.05 15.87 7.65
C ASN A 158 0.36 16.09 6.28
N LYS A 159 1.06 15.78 5.18
CA LYS A 159 0.53 15.99 3.82
C LYS A 159 -0.48 14.91 3.43
N VAL A 160 -0.30 13.68 3.88
CA VAL A 160 -1.17 12.56 3.50
C VAL A 160 -2.63 12.79 3.92
N THR A 161 -2.89 13.66 4.88
CA THR A 161 -4.25 14.07 5.28
C THR A 161 -5.02 14.79 4.17
N GLU A 162 -4.33 15.34 3.15
CA GLU A 162 -4.95 15.94 1.96
C GLU A 162 -5.79 14.91 1.18
N LEU A 163 -5.46 13.62 1.27
CA LEU A 163 -6.23 12.54 0.65
C LEU A 163 -7.67 12.43 1.18
N ALA A 164 -7.97 13.03 2.32
CA ALA A 164 -9.32 13.13 2.83
C ALA A 164 -10.24 13.88 1.84
N GLY A 165 -9.70 14.90 1.15
CA GLY A 165 -10.41 15.61 0.07
C GLY A 165 -10.78 14.73 -1.12
N CYS A 166 -10.03 13.66 -1.38
CA CYS A 166 -10.30 12.65 -2.41
C CYS A 166 -11.22 11.52 -1.92
N GLY A 167 -11.61 11.54 -0.64
CA GLY A 167 -12.49 10.54 -0.05
C GLY A 167 -11.77 9.40 0.68
N VAL A 168 -10.46 9.41 0.82
CA VAL A 168 -9.72 8.44 1.65
C VAL A 168 -9.85 8.82 3.13
N ALA A 169 -10.11 7.86 4.01
CA ALA A 169 -10.30 8.14 5.43
C ALA A 169 -8.95 8.24 6.16
N VAL A 170 -8.21 9.30 5.87
CA VAL A 170 -6.96 9.66 6.55
C VAL A 170 -7.18 10.91 7.38
N THR A 171 -6.75 10.86 8.63
CA THR A 171 -6.82 11.94 9.61
C THR A 171 -5.46 12.10 10.30
N SER A 172 -5.29 13.13 11.09
CA SER A 172 -4.06 13.31 11.89
C SER A 172 -3.79 12.16 12.88
N GLN A 173 -4.82 11.39 13.25
CA GLN A 173 -4.68 10.26 14.18
C GLN A 173 -4.08 9.01 13.50
N ASN A 174 -4.49 8.69 12.27
CA ASN A 174 -4.02 7.51 11.56
C ASN A 174 -2.96 7.78 10.48
N ALA A 175 -2.62 9.04 10.23
CA ALA A 175 -1.70 9.45 9.17
C ALA A 175 -0.33 8.75 9.21
N ARG A 176 0.24 8.55 10.41
CA ARG A 176 1.53 7.86 10.55
C ARG A 176 1.44 6.38 10.19
N ALA A 177 0.40 5.70 10.67
CA ALA A 177 0.15 4.30 10.35
C ALA A 177 -0.16 4.13 8.86
N PHE A 178 -0.88 5.08 8.26
CA PHE A 178 -1.16 5.08 6.83
C PHE A 178 0.10 5.21 5.98
N VAL A 179 0.98 6.17 6.29
CA VAL A 179 2.27 6.35 5.60
C VAL A 179 3.12 5.09 5.71
N GLU A 180 3.21 4.50 6.92
CA GLU A 180 3.93 3.26 7.16
C GLU A 180 3.36 2.11 6.33
N TYR A 181 2.04 1.93 6.32
CA TYR A 181 1.38 0.90 5.53
C TYR A 181 1.67 1.01 4.04
N ILE A 182 1.50 2.20 3.46
CA ILE A 182 1.74 2.40 2.01
C ILE A 182 3.20 2.14 1.66
N SER A 183 4.14 2.58 2.50
CA SER A 183 5.57 2.32 2.31
C SER A 183 5.90 0.83 2.40
N ASP A 184 5.37 0.14 3.41
CA ASP A 184 5.63 -1.29 3.61
C ASP A 184 5.09 -2.12 2.45
N ILE A 185 3.82 -1.90 2.05
CA ILE A 185 3.19 -2.70 1.00
C ILE A 185 3.80 -2.42 -0.38
N GLU A 186 4.21 -1.18 -0.66
CA GLU A 186 4.93 -0.86 -1.89
C GLU A 186 6.29 -1.57 -1.95
N ASN A 187 7.06 -1.53 -0.86
CA ASN A 187 8.38 -2.15 -0.82
C ASN A 187 8.32 -3.68 -0.90
N LEU A 188 7.36 -4.31 -0.21
CA LEU A 188 7.17 -5.76 -0.25
C LEU A 188 6.76 -6.25 -1.64
N ASN A 189 6.01 -5.44 -2.38
CA ASN A 189 5.43 -5.83 -3.66
C ASN A 189 6.00 -5.05 -4.84
N TYR A 190 7.24 -4.56 -4.73
CA TYR A 190 7.83 -3.70 -5.75
C TYR A 190 7.81 -4.31 -7.15
N ASP A 191 8.06 -5.61 -7.26
CA ASP A 191 8.07 -6.37 -8.52
C ASP A 191 6.66 -6.80 -8.98
N VAL A 192 5.67 -6.78 -8.08
CA VAL A 192 4.27 -7.15 -8.36
C VAL A 192 3.46 -5.96 -8.85
N ILE A 193 3.69 -4.78 -8.27
CA ILE A 193 2.99 -3.55 -8.64
C ILE A 193 3.52 -3.06 -9.98
N PRO A 194 2.69 -3.04 -11.04
CA PRO A 194 3.14 -2.68 -12.38
C PRO A 194 3.59 -1.22 -12.46
N GLU A 195 4.69 -1.01 -13.17
CA GLU A 195 5.16 0.32 -13.53
C GLU A 195 4.54 0.78 -14.84
N ARG A 196 4.14 2.05 -14.92
CA ARG A 196 3.54 2.68 -16.08
C ARG A 196 4.17 4.03 -16.35
N LYS A 197 4.38 4.34 -17.64
CA LYS A 197 4.76 5.68 -18.06
C LYS A 197 3.62 6.66 -17.86
N SER A 198 3.94 7.86 -17.37
CA SER A 198 2.96 8.93 -17.20
C SER A 198 3.48 10.26 -17.72
N ILE A 199 2.57 11.22 -17.94
CA ILE A 199 2.87 12.55 -18.39
C ILE A 199 1.88 13.57 -17.83
N GLY A 200 2.37 14.75 -17.43
CA GLY A 200 1.54 15.83 -16.88
C GLY A 200 1.06 16.87 -17.89
N ARG A 201 1.38 16.71 -19.18
CA ARG A 201 1.10 17.70 -20.23
C ARG A 201 0.55 17.08 -21.52
N PHE A 202 -0.01 17.92 -22.36
CA PHE A 202 -0.26 17.62 -23.77
C PHE A 202 0.96 18.01 -24.60
N GLY A 203 1.11 17.40 -25.74
CA GLY A 203 2.13 17.80 -26.71
C GLY A 203 2.92 16.65 -27.30
N TYR A 204 3.91 17.01 -28.08
CA TYR A 204 4.78 16.07 -28.74
C TYR A 204 5.79 15.45 -27.76
N ILE A 205 5.99 14.17 -27.90
CA ILE A 205 6.96 13.37 -27.13
C ILE A 205 7.96 12.83 -28.18
N PRO A 206 9.26 13.15 -28.06
CA PRO A 206 10.26 12.65 -29.00
C PRO A 206 10.20 11.12 -29.10
N ASP A 207 10.27 10.61 -30.32
CA ASP A 207 10.26 9.18 -30.65
C ASP A 207 8.97 8.37 -30.29
N GLU A 208 8.05 8.93 -29.55
CA GLU A 208 6.80 8.26 -29.14
C GLU A 208 5.55 8.84 -29.83
N GLY A 209 5.55 10.11 -30.17
CA GLY A 209 4.43 10.76 -30.86
C GLY A 209 3.74 11.85 -30.03
N PHE A 210 2.48 12.11 -30.32
CA PHE A 210 1.74 13.18 -29.68
C PHE A 210 0.86 12.64 -28.54
N SER A 211 1.11 13.09 -27.32
CA SER A 211 0.22 12.85 -26.18
C SER A 211 -1.14 13.53 -26.44
N PRO A 212 -2.29 12.86 -26.34
CA PRO A 212 -2.57 11.60 -25.65
C PRO A 212 -2.68 10.35 -26.55
N PHE A 213 -2.12 10.36 -27.77
CA PHE A 213 -2.23 9.24 -28.72
C PHE A 213 -1.17 8.16 -28.51
N VAL A 214 -0.26 8.34 -27.55
CA VAL A 214 0.73 7.33 -27.18
C VAL A 214 0.08 6.23 -26.35
N ASP A 215 0.18 5.00 -26.82
CA ASP A 215 -0.42 3.84 -26.17
C ASP A 215 0.17 3.58 -24.77
N GLY A 216 -0.70 3.30 -23.82
CA GLY A 216 -0.30 2.97 -22.45
C GLY A 216 0.19 4.15 -21.60
N LEU A 217 0.22 5.37 -22.16
CA LEU A 217 0.60 6.57 -21.43
C LEU A 217 -0.54 7.06 -20.53
N ILE A 218 -0.22 7.35 -19.28
CA ILE A 218 -1.20 7.77 -18.28
C ILE A 218 -1.03 9.27 -18.03
N PHE A 219 -2.14 10.01 -18.04
CA PHE A 219 -2.12 11.41 -17.64
C PHE A 219 -2.06 11.52 -16.11
N ASP A 220 -1.04 12.18 -15.59
CA ASP A 220 -0.79 12.38 -14.16
C ASP A 220 -0.72 13.85 -13.74
N GLY A 221 -1.10 14.75 -14.65
CA GLY A 221 -1.18 16.19 -14.43
C GLY A 221 -2.43 16.62 -13.67
N ASP A 222 -2.79 17.89 -13.79
CA ASP A 222 -3.96 18.46 -13.13
C ASP A 222 -5.26 17.71 -13.52
N ALA A 223 -6.05 17.36 -12.51
CA ALA A 223 -7.30 16.62 -12.68
C ALA A 223 -8.31 17.31 -13.59
N SER A 224 -8.26 18.64 -13.70
CA SER A 224 -9.12 19.41 -14.61
C SER A 224 -8.86 19.09 -16.08
N PHE A 225 -7.65 18.69 -16.44
CA PHE A 225 -7.26 18.29 -17.80
C PHE A 225 -7.38 16.79 -18.06
N ALA A 226 -7.57 15.96 -17.03
CA ALA A 226 -7.62 14.52 -17.20
C ALA A 226 -8.79 14.07 -18.10
N ALA A 227 -9.95 14.70 -17.97
CA ALA A 227 -11.10 14.42 -18.83
C ALA A 227 -10.83 14.80 -20.30
N MET A 228 -10.18 15.94 -20.53
CA MET A 228 -9.77 16.37 -21.87
C MET A 228 -8.75 15.40 -22.47
N PHE A 229 -7.74 14.97 -21.72
CA PHE A 229 -6.77 13.97 -22.17
C PHE A 229 -7.44 12.67 -22.62
N GLN A 230 -8.43 12.22 -21.90
CA GLN A 230 -9.18 10.99 -22.23
C GLN A 230 -10.14 11.14 -23.39
N THR A 231 -10.61 12.35 -23.70
CA THR A 231 -11.60 12.59 -24.75
C THR A 231 -10.98 12.95 -26.11
N VAL A 232 -9.73 13.41 -26.12
CA VAL A 232 -9.01 13.66 -27.39
C VAL A 232 -8.80 12.33 -28.10
N ARG A 233 -9.39 12.20 -29.26
CA ARG A 233 -9.34 11.00 -30.08
C ARG A 233 -9.13 11.34 -31.53
N SER A 234 -8.48 10.44 -32.25
CA SER A 234 -8.42 10.53 -33.71
C SER A 234 -9.83 10.42 -34.30
N HIS A 235 -10.20 11.34 -35.15
CA HIS A 235 -11.48 11.36 -35.84
C HIS A 235 -11.33 11.83 -37.29
N GLY A 236 -12.03 11.17 -38.23
CA GLY A 236 -12.02 11.48 -39.61
C GLY A 236 -11.04 10.62 -40.44
N SER A 237 -10.66 11.13 -41.62
CA SER A 237 -9.76 10.42 -42.54
C SER A 237 -8.52 11.26 -42.79
N GLU A 238 -7.34 10.68 -42.54
CA GLU A 238 -6.05 11.31 -42.78
C GLU A 238 -5.89 11.76 -44.26
N ALA A 239 -6.29 10.93 -45.22
CA ALA A 239 -6.24 11.25 -46.62
C ALA A 239 -7.04 12.51 -46.96
N LYS A 240 -8.28 12.61 -46.47
CA LYS A 240 -9.11 13.82 -46.70
C LYS A 240 -8.51 15.04 -45.99
N TRP A 241 -7.90 14.89 -44.87
CA TRP A 241 -7.23 15.98 -44.16
C TRP A 241 -6.01 16.49 -44.96
N LEU A 242 -5.20 15.58 -45.53
CA LEU A 242 -4.05 15.92 -46.35
C LEU A 242 -4.46 16.67 -47.65
N ASP A 243 -5.56 16.20 -48.28
CA ASP A 243 -6.10 16.90 -49.48
C ASP A 243 -6.52 18.33 -49.14
N ILE A 244 -7.28 18.51 -48.06
CA ILE A 244 -7.74 19.84 -47.60
C ILE A 244 -6.53 20.71 -47.21
N ALA A 245 -5.55 20.14 -46.49
CA ALA A 245 -4.34 20.87 -46.11
C ALA A 245 -3.53 21.32 -47.31
N ALA A 246 -3.45 20.52 -48.39
CA ALA A 246 -2.81 20.86 -49.64
C ALA A 246 -3.57 22.01 -50.35
N GLU A 247 -4.91 21.96 -50.40
CA GLU A 247 -5.74 23.03 -50.96
C GLU A 247 -5.56 24.35 -50.19
N VAL A 248 -5.66 24.31 -48.86
CA VAL A 248 -5.46 25.50 -48.00
C VAL A 248 -4.08 26.08 -48.18
N ARG A 249 -3.03 25.25 -48.29
CA ARG A 249 -1.66 25.69 -48.57
C ARG A 249 -1.53 26.39 -49.94
N ALA A 250 -2.33 25.99 -50.92
CA ALA A 250 -2.31 26.58 -52.24
C ALA A 250 -3.04 27.93 -52.33
N MET A 251 -3.96 28.23 -51.41
CA MET A 251 -4.84 29.42 -51.44
C MET A 251 -4.06 30.73 -51.31
N SER A 252 -3.16 30.88 -50.33
CA SER A 252 -2.44 32.13 -50.11
C SER A 252 -1.24 31.92 -49.17
N THR A 253 -0.33 32.94 -49.17
CA THR A 253 0.79 32.97 -48.20
C THR A 253 0.31 33.02 -46.75
N THR A 254 -0.76 33.76 -46.48
CA THR A 254 -1.38 33.82 -45.13
C THR A 254 -1.88 32.45 -44.69
N ALA A 255 -2.57 31.72 -45.57
CA ALA A 255 -3.06 30.37 -45.26
C ALA A 255 -1.91 29.40 -44.97
N LYS A 256 -0.77 29.52 -45.72
CA LYS A 256 0.45 28.74 -45.43
C LYS A 256 1.01 29.02 -44.04
N ILE A 257 1.07 30.29 -43.63
CA ILE A 257 1.59 30.70 -42.32
C ILE A 257 0.68 30.15 -41.18
N ILE A 258 -0.64 30.29 -41.34
CA ILE A 258 -1.59 29.80 -40.34
C ILE A 258 -1.49 28.27 -40.20
N LEU A 259 -1.44 27.55 -41.32
CA LEU A 259 -1.28 26.11 -41.32
C LEU A 259 0.06 25.70 -40.69
N ALA A 260 1.16 26.37 -41.02
CA ALA A 260 2.46 26.09 -40.41
C ALA A 260 2.47 26.39 -38.89
N ALA A 261 1.82 27.47 -38.46
CA ALA A 261 1.72 27.84 -37.06
C ALA A 261 0.99 26.76 -36.22
N SER A 262 0.03 26.03 -36.81
CA SER A 262 -0.64 24.93 -36.12
C SER A 262 0.30 23.77 -35.76
N PHE A 263 1.43 23.63 -36.41
CA PHE A 263 2.46 22.62 -36.12
C PHE A 263 3.61 23.14 -35.26
N SER A 264 3.60 24.41 -34.87
CA SER A 264 4.73 25.01 -34.13
C SER A 264 4.91 24.39 -32.73
N SER A 265 3.85 23.83 -32.15
CA SER A 265 3.93 23.13 -30.88
C SER A 265 4.83 21.88 -30.89
N VAL A 266 5.18 21.37 -32.06
CA VAL A 266 6.13 20.25 -32.23
C VAL A 266 7.57 20.71 -32.19
N LEU A 267 7.81 22.02 -32.43
CA LEU A 267 9.12 22.62 -32.52
C LEU A 267 9.57 23.31 -31.23
N LEU A 268 8.68 23.45 -30.27
CA LEU A 268 8.92 24.03 -28.94
C LEU A 268 9.08 22.94 -27.90
#